data_c6b846e3be4eab38b8a7b3d6f55f8f25
#
_entry.id   c6b846e3be4eab38b8a7b3d6f55f8f25
#
_cell.length_a   1.000
_cell.length_b   1.000
_cell.length_c   1.000
_cell.angle_alpha   90.00
_cell.angle_beta   90.00
_cell.angle_gamma   90.00
#
_symmetry.space_group_name_H-M   'P 1'
#
loop_
_entity.id
_entity.type
_entity.pdbx_description
1 polymer ?
#
loop_
_entity_poly.entity_id
_entity_poly.type
_entity_poly.pdbx_seq_one_letter_code
_entity_poly.pdbx_strand_id
1 'polypeptide(L)'
;MVMTVPAIEQSGNGLRPINLNKDVPQVLELLRLAFGESLDAEGQRILQGQTAVTGQPAFLFRFSPMANRLSRGYVWEKEGQIIGNVTLLNTSIKSRYLIANVAVHPHYRRQGIARRLMDAAQKYVRQQNGREILLQVDKDNIQAISLYEDLAYETIGTMTTWIASAGRVRPIQSHANVPTRELKHNEGQAAYELDILALNPNLNWPEPIPKDTYQFSFWRRLSNVINARRHETWISTDRRYLTGTVSLWSEWGRAHQMTLRVHPKWKGEVERPLLAKMLRRLPYVPRRNVRIDHPHDDELTTHLLTEANFRPRRMLTHMRLDLTKI
;
A
#
# COMPACT_ATOMS: atom_id res chain seq x y z
N MET A 1 17.64 -30.21 -9.08
CA MET A 1 19.03 -29.75 -8.78
C MET A 1 18.89 -28.61 -7.77
N VAL A 2 19.13 -28.90 -6.48
CA VAL A 2 19.02 -27.93 -5.40
C VAL A 2 20.35 -27.16 -5.37
N MET A 3 20.36 -25.91 -5.84
CA MET A 3 21.51 -25.04 -5.69
C MET A 3 21.55 -24.59 -4.22
N THR A 4 22.55 -25.08 -3.50
CA THR A 4 22.96 -24.59 -2.20
C THR A 4 23.47 -23.15 -2.33
N VAL A 5 22.80 -22.23 -1.65
CA VAL A 5 23.29 -20.87 -1.39
C VAL A 5 24.60 -20.99 -0.59
N PRO A 6 25.71 -20.33 -0.98
CA PRO A 6 26.93 -20.40 -0.19
C PRO A 6 26.65 -19.93 1.23
N ALA A 7 26.99 -20.77 2.19
CA ALA A 7 26.94 -20.46 3.62
C ALA A 7 27.92 -19.31 3.89
N ILE A 8 27.36 -18.12 4.17
CA ILE A 8 28.12 -17.03 4.80
C ILE A 8 28.37 -17.50 6.23
N GLU A 9 29.63 -17.51 6.60
CA GLU A 9 30.13 -17.98 7.91
C GLU A 9 29.24 -17.51 9.07
N GLN A 10 28.86 -18.48 9.90
CA GLN A 10 28.12 -18.30 11.15
C GLN A 10 29.05 -17.74 12.24
N SER A 11 29.51 -16.51 12.11
CA SER A 11 29.86 -15.71 13.26
C SER A 11 28.58 -14.99 13.70
N GLY A 12 28.13 -15.12 14.94
CA GLY A 12 26.87 -14.58 15.46
C GLY A 12 26.75 -13.05 15.45
N ASN A 13 27.43 -12.37 14.52
CA ASN A 13 27.44 -10.92 14.33
C ASN A 13 27.44 -10.58 12.84
N GLY A 14 26.46 -9.80 12.40
CA GLY A 14 26.42 -9.25 11.04
C GLY A 14 25.15 -9.56 10.25
N LEU A 15 25.27 -9.39 8.94
CA LEU A 15 24.18 -9.59 7.98
C LEU A 15 23.96 -11.08 7.71
N ARG A 16 22.73 -11.54 7.83
CA ARG A 16 22.31 -12.88 7.42
C ARG A 16 20.86 -12.93 6.92
N PRO A 17 20.48 -13.97 6.15
CA PRO A 17 19.08 -14.21 5.84
C PRO A 17 18.23 -14.38 7.12
N ILE A 18 16.98 -13.92 7.06
CA ILE A 18 16.03 -14.10 8.16
C ILE A 18 15.64 -15.58 8.32
N ASN A 19 15.61 -16.05 9.55
CA ASN A 19 15.05 -17.34 9.93
C ASN A 19 13.67 -17.12 10.57
N LEU A 20 12.59 -17.38 9.84
CA LEU A 20 11.23 -17.12 10.31
C LEU A 20 10.82 -17.90 11.56
N ASN A 21 11.43 -19.06 11.82
CA ASN A 21 11.11 -19.86 12.99
C ASN A 21 11.73 -19.28 14.27
N LYS A 22 12.85 -18.56 14.15
CA LYS A 22 13.65 -18.05 15.28
C LYS A 22 13.53 -16.54 15.45
N ASP A 23 13.54 -15.80 14.33
CA ASP A 23 13.80 -14.36 14.35
C ASP A 23 12.54 -13.50 14.49
N VAL A 24 11.36 -14.03 14.13
CA VAL A 24 10.10 -13.27 14.09
C VAL A 24 9.84 -12.51 15.39
N PRO A 25 9.96 -13.06 16.60
CA PRO A 25 9.70 -12.32 17.84
C PRO A 25 10.61 -11.09 17.99
N GLN A 26 11.91 -11.24 17.72
CA GLN A 26 12.87 -10.14 17.82
C GLN A 26 12.68 -9.10 16.72
N VAL A 27 12.32 -9.53 15.48
CA VAL A 27 12.01 -8.61 14.39
C VAL A 27 10.77 -7.78 14.72
N LEU A 28 9.71 -8.38 15.29
CA LEU A 28 8.52 -7.65 15.71
C LEU A 28 8.83 -6.60 16.79
N GLU A 29 9.66 -6.95 17.76
CA GLU A 29 10.09 -6.01 18.79
C GLU A 29 10.92 -4.86 18.19
N LEU A 30 11.85 -5.17 17.27
CA LEU A 30 12.59 -4.15 16.52
C LEU A 30 11.64 -3.21 15.74
N LEU A 31 10.63 -3.76 15.06
CA LEU A 31 9.66 -2.96 14.33
C LEU A 31 8.81 -2.10 15.26
N ARG A 32 8.43 -2.61 16.44
CA ARG A 32 7.74 -1.84 17.47
C ARG A 32 8.58 -0.66 17.96
N LEU A 33 9.86 -0.88 18.21
CA LEU A 33 10.80 0.16 18.62
C LEU A 33 11.06 1.19 17.50
N ALA A 34 11.12 0.75 16.26
CA ALA A 34 11.44 1.62 15.13
C ALA A 34 10.24 2.44 14.63
N PHE A 35 9.02 1.90 14.69
CA PHE A 35 7.82 2.45 14.06
C PHE A 35 6.62 2.62 15.00
N GLY A 36 6.73 2.25 16.29
CA GLY A 36 5.59 2.14 17.21
C GLY A 36 4.69 3.37 17.27
N GLU A 37 5.25 4.57 17.14
CA GLU A 37 4.50 5.84 17.11
C GLU A 37 3.90 6.16 15.74
N SER A 38 4.48 5.62 14.66
CA SER A 38 4.06 5.88 13.26
C SER A 38 3.11 4.83 12.68
N LEU A 39 2.88 3.71 13.40
CA LEU A 39 1.97 2.66 12.96
C LEU A 39 0.52 3.14 13.09
N ASP A 40 -0.23 2.96 11.99
CA ASP A 40 -1.68 3.12 12.04
C ASP A 40 -2.35 2.01 12.88
N ALA A 41 -3.65 2.16 13.15
CA ALA A 41 -4.40 1.19 13.93
C ALA A 41 -4.39 -0.23 13.33
N GLU A 42 -4.21 -0.37 12.02
CA GLU A 42 -4.09 -1.65 11.34
C GLU A 42 -2.70 -2.24 11.56
N GLY A 43 -1.64 -1.46 11.44
CA GLY A 43 -0.26 -1.86 11.77
C GLY A 43 -0.11 -2.24 13.25
N GLN A 44 -0.73 -1.47 14.14
CA GLN A 44 -0.76 -1.80 15.57
C GLN A 44 -1.53 -3.09 15.86
N ARG A 45 -2.69 -3.33 15.23
CA ARG A 45 -3.44 -4.59 15.35
C ARG A 45 -2.65 -5.78 14.83
N ILE A 46 -1.91 -5.59 13.73
CA ILE A 46 -1.03 -6.61 13.17
C ILE A 46 0.06 -6.97 14.18
N LEU A 47 0.73 -5.99 14.76
CA LEU A 47 1.74 -6.23 15.81
C LEU A 47 1.13 -6.84 17.08
N GLN A 48 -0.03 -6.35 17.53
CA GLN A 48 -0.73 -6.87 18.71
C GLN A 48 -1.30 -8.28 18.48
N GLY A 49 -1.88 -8.54 17.30
CA GLY A 49 -2.36 -9.87 16.93
C GLY A 49 -1.23 -10.90 16.83
N GLN A 50 -0.02 -10.47 16.46
CA GLN A 50 1.15 -11.32 16.40
C GLN A 50 1.77 -11.56 17.79
N THR A 51 1.69 -10.61 18.71
CA THR A 51 2.08 -10.84 20.12
C THR A 51 1.13 -11.81 20.83
N ALA A 52 -0.17 -11.82 20.47
CA ALA A 52 -1.11 -12.83 20.96
C ALA A 52 -0.84 -14.25 20.40
N VAL A 53 -0.17 -14.34 19.23
CA VAL A 53 0.18 -15.60 18.55
C VAL A 53 1.54 -16.13 19.01
N THR A 54 2.37 -15.35 19.72
CA THR A 54 3.68 -15.82 20.23
C THR A 54 3.58 -16.94 21.27
N GLY A 55 2.37 -17.22 21.78
CA GLY A 55 2.09 -18.43 22.57
C GLY A 55 1.66 -19.66 21.75
N GLN A 56 1.50 -19.53 20.42
CA GLN A 56 1.12 -20.64 19.53
C GLN A 56 2.35 -21.21 18.81
N PRO A 57 2.34 -22.52 18.49
CA PRO A 57 3.46 -23.16 17.79
C PRO A 57 3.76 -22.47 16.46
N ALA A 58 5.03 -22.22 16.18
CA ALA A 58 5.52 -21.50 14.99
C ALA A 58 4.99 -22.03 13.65
N PHE A 59 4.48 -23.28 13.61
CA PHE A 59 3.91 -23.88 12.40
C PHE A 59 2.58 -23.22 11.96
N LEU A 60 1.79 -22.66 12.89
CA LEU A 60 0.53 -21.96 12.53
C LEU A 60 0.79 -20.63 11.83
N PHE A 61 1.95 -20.02 12.09
CA PHE A 61 2.39 -18.83 11.39
C PHE A 61 2.62 -19.08 9.87
N ARG A 62 3.01 -20.31 9.50
CA ARG A 62 3.22 -20.73 8.10
C ARG A 62 1.95 -20.74 7.26
N PHE A 63 0.78 -20.84 7.88
CA PHE A 63 -0.53 -20.83 7.19
C PHE A 63 -1.19 -19.44 7.16
N SER A 64 -0.58 -18.45 7.80
CA SER A 64 -1.04 -17.06 7.69
C SER A 64 -0.72 -16.52 6.29
N PRO A 65 -1.68 -15.86 5.59
CA PRO A 65 -1.39 -15.17 4.35
C PRO A 65 -0.25 -14.14 4.47
N MET A 66 -0.01 -13.68 5.69
CA MET A 66 1.04 -12.74 6.04
C MET A 66 2.41 -13.42 6.16
N ALA A 67 2.48 -14.66 6.65
CA ALA A 67 3.74 -15.42 6.71
C ALA A 67 4.30 -15.71 5.32
N ASN A 68 3.43 -16.00 4.35
CA ASN A 68 3.84 -16.16 2.94
C ASN A 68 4.36 -14.84 2.33
N ARG A 69 3.97 -13.68 2.87
CA ARG A 69 4.49 -12.37 2.45
C ARG A 69 5.75 -11.96 3.20
N LEU A 70 5.96 -12.43 4.43
CA LEU A 70 7.16 -12.18 5.25
C LEU A 70 8.30 -13.16 4.94
N SER A 71 8.16 -14.03 3.97
CA SER A 71 8.96 -15.24 3.81
C SER A 71 10.42 -15.02 3.41
N ARG A 72 10.85 -13.79 3.13
CA ARG A 72 12.22 -13.52 2.68
C ARG A 72 12.70 -12.17 3.18
N GLY A 73 14.00 -12.06 3.44
CA GLY A 73 14.62 -10.81 3.90
C GLY A 73 15.94 -11.08 4.57
N TYR A 74 16.49 -10.02 5.12
CA TYR A 74 17.76 -10.08 5.84
C TYR A 74 17.64 -9.39 7.19
N VAL A 75 18.38 -9.91 8.14
CA VAL A 75 18.53 -9.32 9.46
C VAL A 75 20.00 -9.00 9.71
N TRP A 76 20.23 -8.02 10.57
CA TRP A 76 21.54 -7.77 11.15
C TRP A 76 21.51 -8.23 12.61
N GLU A 77 22.31 -9.24 12.89
CA GLU A 77 22.47 -9.78 14.26
C GLU A 77 23.72 -9.21 14.92
N LYS A 78 23.63 -8.90 16.19
CA LYS A 78 24.76 -8.56 17.05
C LYS A 78 24.56 -9.20 18.42
N GLU A 79 25.50 -10.04 18.82
CA GLU A 79 25.48 -10.71 20.14
C GLU A 79 24.15 -11.44 20.43
N GLY A 80 23.60 -12.11 19.42
CA GLY A 80 22.32 -12.83 19.52
C GLY A 80 21.07 -11.95 19.44
N GLN A 81 21.22 -10.63 19.29
CA GLN A 81 20.12 -9.69 19.14
C GLN A 81 19.97 -9.23 17.69
N ILE A 82 18.73 -9.16 17.19
CA ILE A 82 18.44 -8.58 15.89
C ILE A 82 18.30 -7.06 16.04
N ILE A 83 19.27 -6.35 15.49
CA ILE A 83 19.35 -4.89 15.53
C ILE A 83 19.03 -4.21 14.19
N GLY A 84 18.83 -5.00 13.14
CA GLY A 84 18.41 -4.50 11.82
C GLY A 84 17.58 -5.51 11.06
N ASN A 85 16.66 -5.03 10.23
CA ASN A 85 15.78 -5.85 9.39
C ASN A 85 15.47 -5.18 8.07
N VAL A 86 15.35 -5.98 7.01
CA VAL A 86 14.71 -5.65 5.75
C VAL A 86 13.85 -6.82 5.28
N THR A 87 12.61 -6.55 4.92
CA THR A 87 11.68 -7.56 4.41
C THR A 87 11.50 -7.41 2.91
N LEU A 88 11.60 -8.52 2.18
CA LEU A 88 11.30 -8.62 0.76
C LEU A 88 9.94 -9.29 0.57
N LEU A 89 9.08 -8.68 -0.22
CA LEU A 89 7.76 -9.19 -0.58
C LEU A 89 7.69 -9.41 -2.08
N ASN A 90 7.16 -10.58 -2.48
CA ASN A 90 6.82 -10.85 -3.87
C ASN A 90 5.50 -10.16 -4.23
N THR A 91 5.34 -9.83 -5.51
CA THR A 91 4.08 -9.34 -6.07
C THR A 91 3.51 -10.35 -7.07
N SER A 92 2.32 -10.08 -7.60
CA SER A 92 1.74 -10.83 -8.71
C SER A 92 2.57 -10.70 -10.00
N ILE A 93 3.36 -9.63 -10.11
CA ILE A 93 4.29 -9.38 -11.22
C ILE A 93 5.64 -10.01 -10.86
N LYS A 94 5.99 -11.13 -11.48
CA LYS A 94 7.19 -11.93 -11.15
C LYS A 94 8.51 -11.16 -11.13
N SER A 95 8.63 -10.09 -11.94
CA SER A 95 9.84 -9.26 -12.01
C SER A 95 9.84 -8.07 -11.03
N ARG A 96 8.77 -7.89 -10.24
CA ARG A 96 8.58 -6.79 -9.30
C ARG A 96 8.65 -7.29 -7.86
N TYR A 97 9.46 -6.60 -7.07
CA TYR A 97 9.60 -6.86 -5.64
C TYR A 97 9.24 -5.61 -4.84
N LEU A 98 8.78 -5.81 -3.61
CA LEU A 98 8.58 -4.72 -2.67
C LEU A 98 9.56 -4.87 -1.52
N ILE A 99 10.10 -3.75 -1.06
CA ILE A 99 10.84 -3.67 0.19
C ILE A 99 9.93 -3.05 1.24
N ALA A 100 9.87 -3.69 2.39
CA ALA A 100 9.14 -3.24 3.55
C ALA A 100 9.98 -3.44 4.83
N ASN A 101 9.54 -2.81 5.92
CA ASN A 101 10.08 -3.04 7.25
C ASN A 101 11.61 -2.85 7.35
N VAL A 102 12.14 -1.83 6.65
CA VAL A 102 13.54 -1.43 6.82
C VAL A 102 13.68 -0.75 8.16
N ALA A 103 14.27 -1.43 9.11
CA ALA A 103 14.40 -0.96 10.48
C ALA A 103 15.82 -1.18 11.01
N VAL A 104 16.32 -0.22 11.78
CA VAL A 104 17.56 -0.33 12.55
C VAL A 104 17.28 0.17 13.96
N HIS A 105 17.68 -0.63 14.94
CA HIS A 105 17.54 -0.30 16.35
C HIS A 105 18.15 1.08 16.65
N PRO A 106 17.47 1.97 17.40
CA PRO A 106 17.90 3.36 17.61
C PRO A 106 19.37 3.52 18.00
N HIS A 107 19.87 2.71 18.92
CA HIS A 107 21.26 2.77 19.39
C HIS A 107 22.31 2.34 18.36
N TYR A 108 21.90 1.71 17.25
CA TYR A 108 22.80 1.23 16.20
C TYR A 108 22.60 1.95 14.86
N ARG A 109 21.84 3.05 14.85
CA ARG A 109 21.68 3.90 13.66
C ARG A 109 23.01 4.58 13.30
N ARG A 110 23.11 5.07 12.04
CA ARG A 110 24.28 5.79 11.50
C ARG A 110 25.57 4.96 11.39
N GLN A 111 25.46 3.64 11.47
CA GLN A 111 26.60 2.68 11.32
C GLN A 111 26.57 1.95 9.96
N GLY A 112 25.80 2.43 8.97
CA GLY A 112 25.71 1.82 7.65
C GLY A 112 24.86 0.54 7.58
N ILE A 113 24.25 0.09 8.70
CA ILE A 113 23.48 -1.16 8.76
C ILE A 113 22.32 -1.17 7.75
N ALA A 114 21.54 -0.08 7.68
CA ALA A 114 20.42 0.01 6.72
C ALA A 114 20.91 -0.11 5.28
N ARG A 115 22.01 0.55 4.91
CA ARG A 115 22.60 0.45 3.56
C ARG A 115 22.96 -0.99 3.23
N ARG A 116 23.69 -1.68 4.11
CA ARG A 116 24.10 -3.08 3.90
C ARG A 116 22.91 -4.04 3.79
N LEU A 117 21.85 -3.80 4.56
CA LEU A 117 20.59 -4.57 4.44
C LEU A 117 19.94 -4.35 3.08
N MET A 118 19.87 -3.10 2.61
CA MET A 118 19.31 -2.75 1.31
C MET A 118 20.15 -3.31 0.15
N ASP A 119 21.47 -3.25 0.22
CA ASP A 119 22.39 -3.82 -0.77
C ASP A 119 22.16 -5.34 -0.89
N ALA A 120 22.03 -6.04 0.25
CA ALA A 120 21.74 -7.48 0.25
C ALA A 120 20.39 -7.80 -0.39
N ALA A 121 19.37 -7.00 -0.07
CA ALA A 121 18.05 -7.14 -0.66
C ALA A 121 18.06 -6.91 -2.19
N GLN A 122 18.73 -5.86 -2.66
CA GLN A 122 18.89 -5.59 -4.10
C GLN A 122 19.65 -6.71 -4.81
N LYS A 123 20.77 -7.18 -4.21
CA LYS A 123 21.56 -8.32 -4.74
C LYS A 123 20.70 -9.57 -4.89
N TYR A 124 19.90 -9.87 -3.88
CA TYR A 124 18.97 -11.01 -3.93
C TYR A 124 17.98 -10.85 -5.09
N VAL A 125 17.34 -9.68 -5.24
CA VAL A 125 16.35 -9.45 -6.30
C VAL A 125 16.99 -9.61 -7.70
N ARG A 126 18.22 -9.11 -7.90
CA ARG A 126 18.96 -9.32 -9.15
C ARG A 126 19.21 -10.80 -9.43
N GLN A 127 19.59 -11.58 -8.41
CA GLN A 127 19.80 -13.04 -8.52
C GLN A 127 18.51 -13.79 -8.88
N GLN A 128 17.35 -13.22 -8.54
CA GLN A 128 16.03 -13.76 -8.91
C GLN A 128 15.50 -13.23 -10.26
N ASN A 129 16.33 -12.55 -11.06
CA ASN A 129 15.94 -11.90 -12.31
C ASN A 129 14.84 -10.83 -12.13
N GLY A 130 14.76 -10.20 -10.95
CA GLY A 130 13.90 -9.06 -10.70
C GLY A 130 14.34 -7.85 -11.53
N ARG A 131 13.38 -7.07 -12.01
CA ARG A 131 13.62 -5.89 -12.84
C ARG A 131 13.39 -4.59 -12.10
N GLU A 132 12.56 -4.61 -11.09
CA GLU A 132 12.25 -3.42 -10.32
C GLU A 132 11.96 -3.74 -8.85
N ILE A 133 12.30 -2.79 -8.01
CA ILE A 133 11.99 -2.80 -6.58
C ILE A 133 11.25 -1.52 -6.23
N LEU A 134 10.13 -1.66 -5.51
CA LEU A 134 9.36 -0.53 -4.99
C LEU A 134 9.41 -0.53 -3.46
N LEU A 135 9.36 0.65 -2.89
CA LEU A 135 9.19 0.85 -1.46
C LEU A 135 8.32 2.07 -1.16
N GLN A 136 7.83 2.12 0.05
CA GLN A 136 7.17 3.29 0.62
C GLN A 136 7.96 3.77 1.83
N VAL A 137 8.08 5.08 1.94
CA VAL A 137 8.73 5.75 3.07
C VAL A 137 7.85 6.91 3.55
N ASP A 138 7.84 7.17 4.86
CA ASP A 138 7.17 8.34 5.40
C ASP A 138 7.74 9.61 4.77
N LYS A 139 6.86 10.53 4.31
CA LYS A 139 7.26 11.76 3.62
C LYS A 139 8.24 12.60 4.43
N ASP A 140 8.11 12.58 5.75
CA ASP A 140 8.91 13.39 6.64
C ASP A 140 10.20 12.69 7.10
N ASN A 141 10.41 11.43 6.70
CA ASN A 141 11.62 10.67 7.00
C ASN A 141 12.74 10.96 5.97
N ILE A 142 13.25 12.18 6.02
CA ILE A 142 14.28 12.67 5.10
C ILE A 142 15.53 11.81 5.11
N GLN A 143 15.90 11.23 6.25
CA GLN A 143 17.08 10.36 6.36
C GLN A 143 16.92 9.06 5.57
N ALA A 144 15.75 8.46 5.62
CA ALA A 144 15.48 7.26 4.84
C ALA A 144 15.35 7.57 3.35
N ILE A 145 14.70 8.68 2.99
CA ILE A 145 14.60 9.15 1.59
C ILE A 145 15.99 9.33 1.02
N SER A 146 16.87 10.08 1.69
CA SER A 146 18.26 10.29 1.23
C SER A 146 19.03 8.98 1.08
N LEU A 147 18.85 8.02 2.02
CA LEU A 147 19.46 6.70 1.90
C LEU A 147 19.00 5.98 0.63
N TYR A 148 17.70 6.05 0.30
CA TYR A 148 17.14 5.36 -0.87
C TYR A 148 17.57 6.06 -2.17
N GLU A 149 17.63 7.38 -2.20
CA GLU A 149 18.17 8.15 -3.33
C GLU A 149 19.64 7.80 -3.59
N ASP A 150 20.47 7.72 -2.56
CA ASP A 150 21.87 7.25 -2.65
C ASP A 150 21.99 5.80 -3.17
N LEU A 151 20.95 5.01 -3.02
CA LEU A 151 20.83 3.63 -3.54
C LEU A 151 20.13 3.58 -4.89
N ALA A 152 20.05 4.73 -5.59
CA ALA A 152 19.46 4.92 -6.91
C ALA A 152 17.94 4.64 -7.00
N TYR A 153 17.21 4.76 -5.89
CA TYR A 153 15.75 4.80 -5.96
C TYR A 153 15.27 6.18 -6.41
N GLU A 154 14.39 6.19 -7.39
CA GLU A 154 13.74 7.40 -7.89
C GLU A 154 12.37 7.58 -7.21
N THR A 155 12.04 8.81 -6.82
CA THR A 155 10.71 9.15 -6.30
C THR A 155 9.66 9.10 -7.42
N ILE A 156 8.57 8.36 -7.22
CA ILE A 156 7.45 8.27 -8.15
C ILE A 156 6.39 9.32 -7.82
N GLY A 157 6.15 9.57 -6.54
CA GLY A 157 5.17 10.50 -6.02
C GLY A 157 4.83 10.22 -4.57
N THR A 158 4.04 11.08 -3.96
CA THR A 158 3.58 10.94 -2.57
C THR A 158 2.07 10.75 -2.52
N MET A 159 1.63 9.77 -1.73
CA MET A 159 0.22 9.48 -1.49
C MET A 159 -0.15 9.82 -0.05
N THR A 160 -1.27 10.49 0.13
CA THR A 160 -1.88 10.76 1.45
C THR A 160 -3.04 9.80 1.67
N THR A 161 -3.00 9.07 2.77
CA THR A 161 -4.15 8.31 3.28
C THR A 161 -5.04 9.24 4.09
N TRP A 162 -6.27 9.41 3.64
CA TRP A 162 -7.33 10.15 4.32
C TRP A 162 -8.33 9.22 4.95
N ILE A 163 -8.78 9.52 6.16
CA ILE A 163 -9.78 8.73 6.87
C ILE A 163 -10.87 9.65 7.42
N ALA A 164 -12.12 9.24 7.22
CA ALA A 164 -13.27 9.78 7.92
C ALA A 164 -13.89 8.71 8.80
N SER A 165 -14.18 9.04 10.05
CA SER A 165 -14.86 8.14 10.98
C SER A 165 -16.30 7.92 10.56
N ALA A 166 -16.81 6.70 10.82
CA ALA A 166 -18.20 6.34 10.57
C ALA A 166 -19.18 7.36 11.20
N GLY A 167 -20.05 7.91 10.36
CA GLY A 167 -21.07 8.88 10.79
C GLY A 167 -20.54 10.30 11.03
N ARG A 168 -19.25 10.59 10.75
CA ARG A 168 -18.70 11.95 10.81
C ARG A 168 -18.43 12.54 9.43
N VAL A 169 -18.64 11.78 8.37
CA VAL A 169 -18.54 12.27 6.99
C VAL A 169 -19.60 13.34 6.78
N ARG A 170 -19.20 14.48 6.21
CA ARG A 170 -20.11 15.58 5.87
C ARG A 170 -20.41 15.53 4.37
N PRO A 171 -21.67 15.71 3.97
CA PRO A 171 -21.98 15.91 2.56
C PRO A 171 -21.37 17.23 2.09
N ILE A 172 -20.81 17.24 0.90
CA ILE A 172 -20.40 18.46 0.20
C ILE A 172 -21.46 18.84 -0.84
N GLN A 173 -21.67 20.12 -1.02
CA GLN A 173 -22.60 20.59 -2.03
C GLN A 173 -21.91 20.70 -3.39
N SER A 174 -22.63 20.38 -4.46
CA SER A 174 -22.18 20.57 -5.82
C SER A 174 -23.25 21.33 -6.56
N HIS A 175 -22.90 22.53 -7.00
CA HIS A 175 -23.77 23.39 -7.81
C HIS A 175 -23.53 23.18 -9.31
N ALA A 176 -22.47 22.47 -9.67
CA ALA A 176 -22.17 22.17 -11.06
C ALA A 176 -23.17 21.13 -11.60
N ASN A 177 -23.77 21.46 -12.75
CA ASN A 177 -24.69 20.56 -13.46
C ASN A 177 -23.91 19.50 -14.26
N VAL A 178 -23.01 18.79 -13.58
CA VAL A 178 -22.23 17.71 -14.19
C VAL A 178 -23.01 16.40 -14.00
N PRO A 179 -23.46 15.77 -15.07
CA PRO A 179 -24.22 14.53 -14.99
C PRO A 179 -23.35 13.41 -14.43
N THR A 180 -23.84 12.79 -13.38
CA THR A 180 -23.18 11.62 -12.77
C THR A 180 -24.14 10.43 -12.78
N ARG A 181 -23.66 9.28 -13.21
CA ARG A 181 -24.43 8.03 -13.25
C ARG A 181 -23.59 6.83 -12.83
N GLU A 182 -24.21 5.70 -12.60
CA GLU A 182 -23.51 4.45 -12.37
C GLU A 182 -22.76 3.99 -13.62
N LEU A 183 -21.62 3.32 -13.39
CA LEU A 183 -20.83 2.67 -14.43
C LEU A 183 -21.64 1.54 -15.07
N LYS A 184 -21.76 1.54 -16.39
CA LYS A 184 -22.44 0.47 -17.13
C LYS A 184 -21.54 -0.74 -17.33
N HIS A 185 -22.15 -1.88 -17.59
CA HIS A 185 -21.49 -3.18 -17.74
C HIS A 185 -20.40 -3.21 -18.82
N ASN A 186 -20.62 -2.49 -19.91
CA ASN A 186 -19.71 -2.42 -21.06
C ASN A 186 -18.66 -1.30 -20.96
N GLU A 187 -18.62 -0.54 -19.86
CA GLU A 187 -17.72 0.59 -19.68
C GLU A 187 -16.51 0.28 -18.78
N GLY A 188 -16.39 -0.97 -18.31
CA GLY A 188 -15.32 -1.37 -17.39
C GLY A 188 -13.92 -1.17 -17.95
N GLN A 189 -13.72 -1.38 -19.25
CA GLN A 189 -12.45 -1.13 -19.92
C GLN A 189 -12.10 0.37 -19.92
N ALA A 190 -13.05 1.24 -20.25
CA ALA A 190 -12.84 2.69 -20.24
C ALA A 190 -12.55 3.21 -18.81
N ALA A 191 -13.19 2.63 -17.78
CA ALA A 191 -12.90 2.99 -16.39
C ALA A 191 -11.48 2.56 -15.96
N TYR A 192 -11.01 1.40 -16.42
CA TYR A 192 -9.64 0.96 -16.20
C TYR A 192 -8.62 1.88 -16.91
N GLU A 193 -8.88 2.22 -18.16
CA GLU A 193 -8.01 3.14 -18.94
C GLU A 193 -7.93 4.52 -18.30
N LEU A 194 -9.05 5.03 -17.79
CA LEU A 194 -9.06 6.27 -17.03
C LEU A 194 -8.23 6.16 -15.74
N ASP A 195 -8.31 5.04 -15.02
CA ASP A 195 -7.58 4.87 -13.77
C ASP A 195 -6.06 4.93 -14.00
N ILE A 196 -5.55 4.20 -15.00
CA ILE A 196 -4.11 4.21 -15.32
C ILE A 196 -3.63 5.54 -15.94
N LEU A 197 -4.54 6.32 -16.56
CA LEU A 197 -4.26 7.66 -17.06
C LEU A 197 -4.23 8.70 -15.93
N ALA A 198 -5.18 8.58 -14.99
CA ALA A 198 -5.35 9.55 -13.90
C ALA A 198 -4.33 9.40 -12.79
N LEU A 199 -3.82 8.19 -12.56
CA LEU A 199 -2.84 7.89 -11.53
C LEU A 199 -1.74 6.97 -12.07
N ASN A 200 -0.48 7.33 -11.84
CA ASN A 200 0.64 6.42 -12.13
C ASN A 200 0.38 5.05 -11.46
N PRO A 201 0.32 3.95 -12.23
CA PRO A 201 0.00 2.62 -11.69
C PRO A 201 0.90 2.18 -10.52
N ASN A 202 2.14 2.68 -10.46
CA ASN A 202 3.08 2.36 -9.38
C ASN A 202 2.76 3.08 -8.06
N LEU A 203 1.82 4.03 -8.05
CA LEU A 203 1.30 4.63 -6.82
C LEU A 203 0.15 3.81 -6.20
N ASN A 204 -0.43 2.85 -6.93
CA ASN A 204 -1.31 1.84 -6.36
C ASN A 204 -0.48 0.82 -5.59
N TRP A 205 -0.75 0.67 -4.32
CA TRP A 205 0.03 -0.19 -3.44
C TRP A 205 -0.83 -1.33 -2.86
N PRO A 206 -0.32 -2.54 -2.74
CA PRO A 206 1.05 -3.01 -3.09
C PRO A 206 1.24 -3.29 -4.59
N GLU A 207 0.20 -3.31 -5.37
CA GLU A 207 0.21 -3.71 -6.78
C GLU A 207 -0.66 -2.79 -7.62
N PRO A 208 -0.38 -2.67 -8.92
CA PRO A 208 -1.26 -2.01 -9.86
C PRO A 208 -2.66 -2.62 -9.84
N ILE A 209 -3.64 -1.82 -10.21
CA ILE A 209 -5.03 -2.28 -10.28
C ILE A 209 -5.14 -3.39 -11.34
N PRO A 210 -5.78 -4.53 -11.01
CA PRO A 210 -6.06 -5.58 -11.97
C PRO A 210 -6.94 -5.07 -13.14
N LYS A 211 -6.67 -5.52 -14.36
CA LYS A 211 -7.42 -5.11 -15.55
C LYS A 211 -8.93 -5.38 -15.47
N ASP A 212 -9.31 -6.39 -14.71
CA ASP A 212 -10.69 -6.80 -14.49
C ASP A 212 -11.39 -6.07 -13.32
N THR A 213 -10.71 -5.08 -12.70
CA THR A 213 -11.23 -4.36 -11.52
C THR A 213 -12.62 -3.78 -11.74
N TYR A 214 -12.88 -3.22 -12.91
CA TYR A 214 -14.15 -2.61 -13.28
C TYR A 214 -15.04 -3.53 -14.14
N GLN A 215 -14.62 -4.78 -14.36
CA GLN A 215 -15.41 -5.73 -15.13
C GLN A 215 -16.50 -6.37 -14.27
N PHE A 216 -17.68 -6.47 -14.85
CA PHE A 216 -18.82 -7.14 -14.24
C PHE A 216 -18.84 -8.61 -14.71
N SER A 217 -18.44 -9.54 -13.88
CA SER A 217 -18.55 -10.99 -14.12
C SER A 217 -19.59 -11.59 -13.19
N PHE A 218 -20.36 -12.56 -13.69
CA PHE A 218 -21.30 -13.34 -12.88
C PHE A 218 -20.60 -14.02 -11.67
N TRP A 219 -19.45 -14.63 -11.91
CA TRP A 219 -18.66 -15.28 -10.87
C TRP A 219 -18.14 -14.28 -9.81
N ARG A 220 -17.84 -13.07 -10.24
CA ARG A 220 -17.45 -11.99 -9.32
C ARG A 220 -18.61 -11.51 -8.47
N ARG A 221 -19.82 -11.43 -9.03
CA ARG A 221 -21.04 -11.12 -8.27
C ARG A 221 -21.29 -12.19 -7.20
N LEU A 222 -21.21 -13.46 -7.58
CA LEU A 222 -21.40 -14.58 -6.65
C LEU A 222 -20.31 -14.55 -5.53
N SER A 223 -19.05 -14.38 -5.90
CA SER A 223 -17.94 -14.23 -4.94
C SER A 223 -18.12 -13.02 -4.03
N ASN A 224 -18.59 -11.90 -4.55
CA ASN A 224 -18.86 -10.70 -3.76
C ASN A 224 -20.00 -10.91 -2.73
N VAL A 225 -21.06 -11.63 -3.11
CA VAL A 225 -22.15 -11.99 -2.20
C VAL A 225 -21.63 -12.90 -1.08
N ILE A 226 -20.88 -13.96 -1.44
CA ILE A 226 -20.33 -14.92 -0.47
C ILE A 226 -19.38 -14.23 0.52
N ASN A 227 -18.55 -13.30 0.03
CA ASN A 227 -17.56 -12.58 0.85
C ASN A 227 -18.07 -11.27 1.45
N ALA A 228 -19.38 -10.99 1.37
CA ALA A 228 -19.99 -9.73 1.78
C ALA A 228 -19.26 -8.49 1.26
N ARG A 229 -18.78 -8.56 0.01
CA ARG A 229 -18.11 -7.48 -0.70
C ARG A 229 -19.12 -6.71 -1.53
N ARG A 230 -19.01 -5.40 -1.52
CA ARG A 230 -19.80 -4.50 -2.37
C ARG A 230 -18.84 -3.56 -3.08
N HIS A 231 -19.06 -3.39 -4.38
CA HIS A 231 -18.37 -2.40 -5.20
C HIS A 231 -19.40 -1.55 -5.92
N GLU A 232 -19.28 -0.24 -5.79
CA GLU A 232 -20.15 0.74 -6.43
C GLU A 232 -19.26 1.79 -7.09
N THR A 233 -19.49 2.06 -8.39
CA THR A 233 -18.72 3.06 -9.15
C THR A 233 -19.67 4.02 -9.84
N TRP A 234 -19.47 5.31 -9.57
CA TRP A 234 -20.15 6.41 -10.22
C TRP A 234 -19.17 7.12 -11.16
N ILE A 235 -19.68 7.54 -12.31
CA ILE A 235 -18.89 8.15 -13.36
C ILE A 235 -19.48 9.50 -13.76
N SER A 236 -18.62 10.36 -14.28
CA SER A 236 -18.96 11.54 -15.04
C SER A 236 -18.53 11.35 -16.50
N THR A 237 -19.30 11.86 -17.42
CA THR A 237 -19.00 11.75 -18.86
C THR A 237 -19.26 13.09 -19.56
N ASP A 238 -18.39 13.41 -20.50
CA ASP A 238 -18.64 14.45 -21.49
C ASP A 238 -18.85 13.78 -22.87
N ARG A 239 -20.05 13.93 -23.41
CA ARG A 239 -20.49 13.22 -24.63
C ARG A 239 -20.30 11.70 -24.49
N ARG A 240 -19.21 11.14 -25.08
CA ARG A 240 -18.88 9.71 -25.05
C ARG A 240 -17.62 9.40 -24.22
N TYR A 241 -16.93 10.43 -23.70
CA TYR A 241 -15.69 10.27 -22.97
C TYR A 241 -15.93 10.21 -21.48
N LEU A 242 -15.25 9.28 -20.81
CA LEU A 242 -15.22 9.19 -19.36
C LEU A 242 -14.32 10.30 -18.82
N THR A 243 -14.89 11.23 -18.04
CA THR A 243 -14.15 12.37 -17.50
C THR A 243 -13.66 12.13 -16.07
N GLY A 244 -14.37 11.28 -15.32
CA GLY A 244 -13.97 10.93 -13.98
C GLY A 244 -14.77 9.76 -13.42
N THR A 245 -14.21 9.10 -12.41
CA THR A 245 -14.83 8.02 -11.64
C THR A 245 -14.66 8.25 -10.15
N VAL A 246 -15.67 7.85 -9.37
CA VAL A 246 -15.56 7.66 -7.93
C VAL A 246 -16.09 6.29 -7.59
N SER A 247 -15.27 5.48 -6.90
CA SER A 247 -15.63 4.11 -6.53
C SER A 247 -15.60 3.92 -5.02
N LEU A 248 -16.47 3.04 -4.52
CA LEU A 248 -16.52 2.62 -3.13
C LEU A 248 -16.45 1.10 -3.05
N TRP A 249 -15.46 0.59 -2.36
CA TRP A 249 -15.27 -0.82 -2.06
C TRP A 249 -15.58 -1.07 -0.60
N SER A 250 -16.43 -2.05 -0.34
CA SER A 250 -16.82 -2.43 1.02
C SER A 250 -16.51 -3.89 1.22
N GLU A 251 -15.81 -4.22 2.29
CA GLU A 251 -15.53 -5.58 2.72
C GLU A 251 -15.87 -5.71 4.21
N TRP A 252 -16.38 -6.87 4.63
CA TRP A 252 -16.76 -7.11 6.00
C TRP A 252 -15.59 -6.88 6.98
N GLY A 253 -15.84 -6.19 8.07
CA GLY A 253 -14.84 -5.94 9.12
C GLY A 253 -13.79 -4.87 8.79
N ARG A 254 -13.83 -4.25 7.58
CA ARG A 254 -12.87 -3.23 7.14
C ARG A 254 -13.51 -1.87 6.91
N ALA A 255 -12.71 -0.81 6.92
CA ALA A 255 -13.13 0.50 6.43
C ALA A 255 -13.52 0.41 4.95
N HIS A 256 -14.48 1.22 4.54
CA HIS A 256 -14.77 1.41 3.12
C HIS A 256 -13.55 2.02 2.44
N GLN A 257 -13.12 1.47 1.32
CA GLN A 257 -12.08 2.06 0.49
C GLN A 257 -12.74 2.85 -0.63
N MET A 258 -12.49 4.15 -0.65
CA MET A 258 -12.94 5.05 -1.71
C MET A 258 -11.78 5.38 -2.65
N THR A 259 -12.06 5.53 -3.94
CA THR A 259 -11.11 6.03 -4.93
C THR A 259 -11.77 7.12 -5.77
N LEU A 260 -11.01 8.15 -6.12
CA LEU A 260 -11.41 9.19 -7.07
C LEU A 260 -10.36 9.23 -8.18
N ARG A 261 -10.81 9.18 -9.42
CA ARG A 261 -9.96 9.29 -10.60
C ARG A 261 -10.56 10.29 -11.56
N VAL A 262 -9.79 11.24 -11.97
CA VAL A 262 -10.22 12.32 -12.87
C VAL A 262 -9.27 12.40 -14.04
N HIS A 263 -9.82 12.45 -15.23
CA HIS A 263 -9.05 12.62 -16.44
C HIS A 263 -8.32 13.98 -16.40
N PRO A 264 -7.03 14.07 -16.72
CA PRO A 264 -6.23 15.30 -16.56
C PRO A 264 -6.84 16.56 -17.19
N LYS A 265 -7.58 16.42 -18.29
CA LYS A 265 -8.24 17.54 -18.99
C LYS A 265 -9.46 18.10 -18.26
N TRP A 266 -10.05 17.38 -17.32
CA TRP A 266 -11.24 17.77 -16.55
C TRP A 266 -10.95 17.94 -15.05
N LYS A 267 -9.68 18.07 -14.71
CA LYS A 267 -9.28 18.44 -13.34
C LYS A 267 -9.85 19.81 -12.99
N GLY A 268 -10.45 19.89 -11.81
CA GLY A 268 -11.12 21.10 -11.32
C GLY A 268 -12.64 21.15 -11.61
N GLU A 269 -13.15 20.32 -12.52
CA GLU A 269 -14.55 20.39 -12.95
C GLU A 269 -15.41 19.26 -12.36
N VAL A 270 -14.84 18.03 -12.24
CA VAL A 270 -15.63 16.82 -11.95
C VAL A 270 -15.38 16.20 -10.58
N GLU A 271 -14.33 16.60 -9.87
CA GLU A 271 -13.99 16.07 -8.54
C GLU A 271 -15.11 16.30 -7.54
N ARG A 272 -15.59 17.56 -7.43
CA ARG A 272 -16.65 17.94 -6.49
C ARG A 272 -17.97 17.22 -6.77
N PRO A 273 -18.52 17.19 -8.00
CA PRO A 273 -19.74 16.44 -8.32
C PRO A 273 -19.64 14.94 -8.01
N LEU A 274 -18.52 14.30 -8.34
CA LEU A 274 -18.29 12.88 -8.11
C LEU A 274 -18.20 12.58 -6.61
N LEU A 275 -17.40 13.32 -5.86
CA LEU A 275 -17.31 13.16 -4.41
C LEU A 275 -18.65 13.43 -3.74
N ALA A 276 -19.35 14.53 -4.08
CA ALA A 276 -20.66 14.84 -3.55
C ALA A 276 -21.66 13.70 -3.80
N LYS A 277 -21.61 13.08 -4.98
CA LYS A 277 -22.45 11.93 -5.31
C LYS A 277 -22.14 10.74 -4.42
N MET A 278 -20.86 10.36 -4.27
CA MET A 278 -20.46 9.21 -3.45
C MET A 278 -20.74 9.45 -1.97
N LEU A 279 -20.50 10.65 -1.45
CA LEU A 279 -20.76 10.97 -0.04
C LEU A 279 -22.24 10.87 0.29
N ARG A 280 -23.15 11.23 -0.62
CA ARG A 280 -24.60 11.02 -0.48
C ARG A 280 -25.01 9.55 -0.51
N ARG A 281 -24.18 8.66 -1.02
CA ARG A 281 -24.41 7.20 -1.02
C ARG A 281 -24.01 6.52 0.28
N LEU A 282 -23.08 7.08 1.04
CA LEU A 282 -22.57 6.48 2.27
C LEU A 282 -23.65 6.11 3.31
N PRO A 283 -24.74 6.88 3.51
CA PRO A 283 -25.81 6.47 4.42
C PRO A 283 -26.52 5.15 4.05
N TYR A 284 -26.43 4.72 2.80
CA TYR A 284 -27.05 3.49 2.27
C TYR A 284 -26.14 2.27 2.30
N VAL A 285 -24.94 2.40 2.85
CA VAL A 285 -24.00 1.30 3.09
C VAL A 285 -23.78 1.11 4.59
N PRO A 286 -23.25 -0.06 5.04
CA PRO A 286 -22.98 -0.29 6.46
C PRO A 286 -22.11 0.82 7.06
N ARG A 287 -22.46 1.27 8.27
CA ARG A 287 -21.77 2.37 8.96
C ARG A 287 -20.35 1.98 9.34
N ARG A 288 -19.38 2.43 8.58
CA ARG A 288 -17.94 2.15 8.76
C ARG A 288 -17.10 3.38 8.45
N ASN A 289 -15.86 3.39 8.93
CA ASN A 289 -14.89 4.39 8.50
C ASN A 289 -14.71 4.34 6.99
N VAL A 290 -14.42 5.49 6.39
CA VAL A 290 -14.11 5.61 4.95
C VAL A 290 -12.66 6.03 4.82
N ARG A 291 -11.91 5.30 4.00
CA ARG A 291 -10.52 5.59 3.65
C ARG A 291 -10.45 5.96 2.17
N ILE A 292 -9.63 6.95 1.84
CA ILE A 292 -9.22 7.27 0.49
C ILE A 292 -7.72 7.53 0.45
N ASP A 293 -7.01 6.87 -0.45
CA ASP A 293 -5.61 7.16 -0.75
C ASP A 293 -5.57 8.03 -2.01
N HIS A 294 -4.98 9.22 -1.89
CA HIS A 294 -4.99 10.23 -2.96
C HIS A 294 -3.62 10.91 -3.08
N PRO A 295 -3.20 11.34 -4.30
CA PRO A 295 -1.96 12.11 -4.48
C PRO A 295 -1.89 13.30 -3.55
N HIS A 296 -0.73 13.49 -2.94
CA HIS A 296 -0.51 14.53 -1.94
C HIS A 296 -0.53 15.95 -2.53
N ASP A 297 -0.12 16.06 -3.78
CA ASP A 297 -0.02 17.30 -4.56
C ASP A 297 -1.34 17.78 -5.19
N ASP A 298 -2.42 17.04 -5.03
CA ASP A 298 -3.77 17.44 -5.49
C ASP A 298 -4.45 18.29 -4.42
N GLU A 299 -4.19 19.61 -4.47
CA GLU A 299 -4.74 20.59 -3.52
C GLU A 299 -6.26 20.68 -3.54
N LEU A 300 -6.89 20.59 -4.74
CA LEU A 300 -8.34 20.65 -4.87
C LEU A 300 -9.01 19.48 -4.15
N THR A 301 -8.58 18.26 -4.43
CA THR A 301 -9.15 17.07 -3.76
C THR A 301 -8.84 17.08 -2.26
N THR A 302 -7.66 17.55 -1.86
CA THR A 302 -7.30 17.79 -0.44
C THR A 302 -8.30 18.73 0.24
N HIS A 303 -8.65 19.84 -0.40
CA HIS A 303 -9.65 20.79 0.13
C HIS A 303 -11.03 20.11 0.25
N LEU A 304 -11.49 19.42 -0.78
CA LEU A 304 -12.79 18.71 -0.81
C LEU A 304 -12.89 17.63 0.27
N LEU A 305 -11.82 16.87 0.47
CA LEU A 305 -11.77 15.85 1.52
C LEU A 305 -11.82 16.47 2.92
N THR A 306 -11.13 17.61 3.11
CA THR A 306 -11.17 18.36 4.37
C THR A 306 -12.57 18.92 4.65
N GLU A 307 -13.25 19.49 3.64
CA GLU A 307 -14.64 19.96 3.69
C GLU A 307 -15.60 18.80 4.09
N ALA A 308 -15.37 17.61 3.54
CA ALA A 308 -16.12 16.39 3.84
C ALA A 308 -15.76 15.76 5.22
N ASN A 309 -14.91 16.43 6.02
CA ASN A 309 -14.44 16.00 7.32
C ASN A 309 -13.55 14.73 7.30
N PHE A 310 -12.85 14.49 6.20
CA PHE A 310 -11.72 13.57 6.20
C PHE A 310 -10.51 14.22 6.88
N ARG A 311 -9.67 13.38 7.47
CA ARG A 311 -8.42 13.80 8.10
C ARG A 311 -7.25 13.04 7.50
N PRO A 312 -6.13 13.70 7.19
CA PRO A 312 -4.93 13.02 6.75
C PRO A 312 -4.40 12.14 7.89
N ARG A 313 -4.05 10.92 7.60
CA ARG A 313 -3.54 9.96 8.58
C ARG A 313 -2.09 9.60 8.36
N ARG A 314 -1.68 9.46 7.10
CA ARG A 314 -0.34 9.04 6.71
C ARG A 314 0.01 9.59 5.33
N MET A 315 1.24 10.01 5.16
CA MET A 315 1.78 10.49 3.89
C MET A 315 3.00 9.66 3.54
N LEU A 316 2.93 8.93 2.43
CA LEU A 316 3.98 8.03 1.99
C LEU A 316 4.52 8.43 0.64
N THR A 317 5.81 8.65 0.57
CA THR A 317 6.56 8.77 -0.68
C THR A 317 6.82 7.36 -1.22
N HIS A 318 6.42 7.13 -2.45
CA HIS A 318 6.67 5.89 -3.19
C HIS A 318 7.94 6.06 -3.99
N MET A 319 8.84 5.11 -3.86
CA MET A 319 10.12 5.13 -4.59
C MET A 319 10.33 3.83 -5.35
N ARG A 320 11.05 3.90 -6.47
CA ARG A 320 11.30 2.79 -7.38
C ARG A 320 12.77 2.72 -7.74
N LEU A 321 13.32 1.53 -7.71
CA LEU A 321 14.61 1.20 -8.30
C LEU A 321 14.39 0.36 -9.56
N ASP A 322 14.88 0.84 -10.69
CA ASP A 322 14.88 0.12 -11.95
C ASP A 322 16.21 -0.62 -12.13
N LEU A 323 16.18 -1.94 -11.93
CA LEU A 323 17.37 -2.78 -12.02
C LEU A 323 17.82 -3.06 -13.46
N THR A 324 17.07 -2.63 -14.46
CA THR A 324 17.44 -2.78 -15.88
C THR A 324 18.36 -1.68 -16.37
N LYS A 325 18.46 -0.59 -15.60
CA LYS A 325 19.28 0.59 -15.94
C LYS A 325 20.67 0.59 -15.29
N ILE A 326 20.96 -0.42 -14.45
CA ILE A 326 22.18 -0.47 -13.62
C ILE A 326 23.06 -1.65 -14.02
#